data_3a9c7d8bbf32c5c59f509d729fc5296b
#
_entry.id   3a9c7d8bbf32c5c59f509d729fc5296b
#
_cell.length_a   1.000
_cell.length_b   1.000
_cell.length_c   1.000
_cell.angle_alpha   90.00
_cell.angle_beta   90.00
_cell.angle_gamma   90.00
#
_symmetry.space_group_name_H-M   'P 1'
#
loop_
_entity.id
_entity.type
_entity.pdbx_description
1 polymer ?
#
loop_
_entity_poly.entity_id
_entity_poly.type
_entity_poly.pdbx_seq_one_letter_code
_entity_poly.pdbx_strand_id
1 'polypeptide(L)'
;GTLNMMEAARRNKVKTFVFASSSSVYGDGEHLPKQEGFEGNLLSPYAVTKRATEEWAKQYVRHYGLKAIGLRYFNVFGRRQDPHGAYAAVIPKFIKQLLNDERPTINGDGKQSRDFTYIENVIEANLKACLAPAEASGEAFNVAYGGREYLIDIYYDLTKALGKDIEPIFGPDRAGDIKHSNADISKAKRLLGYDPKYDFARGLNEAIEWYKANL
;
A
#
# COMPACT_ATOMS: atom_id res chain seq x y z
N GLY A 1 -20.45 0.31 3.02
CA GLY A 1 -20.09 0.17 1.59
C GLY A 1 -19.75 -1.27 1.22
N THR A 2 -18.67 -1.84 1.77
CA THR A 2 -18.16 -3.17 1.32
C THR A 2 -19.17 -4.30 1.50
N LEU A 3 -19.87 -4.35 2.64
CA LEU A 3 -20.91 -5.36 2.88
C LEU A 3 -22.01 -5.32 1.81
N ASN A 4 -22.47 -4.12 1.45
CA ASN A 4 -23.49 -3.95 0.40
C ASN A 4 -22.96 -4.42 -0.96
N MET A 5 -21.68 -4.18 -1.26
CA MET A 5 -21.06 -4.65 -2.50
C MET A 5 -20.87 -6.17 -2.52
N MET A 6 -20.51 -6.80 -1.40
CA MET A 6 -20.43 -8.26 -1.30
C MET A 6 -21.81 -8.90 -1.49
N GLU A 7 -22.86 -8.34 -0.88
CA GLU A 7 -24.22 -8.83 -1.07
C GLU A 7 -24.72 -8.65 -2.51
N ALA A 8 -24.41 -7.52 -3.14
CA ALA A 8 -24.70 -7.32 -4.55
C ALA A 8 -23.95 -8.32 -5.45
N ALA A 9 -22.65 -8.54 -5.17
CA ALA A 9 -21.85 -9.53 -5.90
C ALA A 9 -22.41 -10.94 -5.76
N ARG A 10 -22.80 -11.34 -4.56
CA ARG A 10 -23.45 -12.63 -4.29
C ARG A 10 -24.73 -12.80 -5.09
N ARG A 11 -25.66 -11.82 -5.02
CA ARG A 11 -26.95 -11.84 -5.73
C ARG A 11 -26.78 -11.91 -7.24
N ASN A 12 -25.76 -11.22 -7.78
CA ASN A 12 -25.48 -11.21 -9.22
C ASN A 12 -24.51 -12.33 -9.66
N LYS A 13 -24.21 -13.28 -8.78
CA LYS A 13 -23.34 -14.44 -9.06
C LYS A 13 -21.98 -14.03 -9.66
N VAL A 14 -21.37 -12.97 -9.12
CA VAL A 14 -20.05 -12.52 -9.53
C VAL A 14 -19.03 -13.63 -9.27
N LYS A 15 -18.19 -13.93 -10.26
CA LYS A 15 -17.23 -15.04 -10.20
C LYS A 15 -16.15 -14.85 -9.13
N THR A 16 -15.65 -13.63 -8.98
CA THR A 16 -14.62 -13.29 -7.99
C THR A 16 -14.83 -11.86 -7.52
N PHE A 17 -14.82 -11.64 -6.22
CA PHE A 17 -14.89 -10.33 -5.59
C PHE A 17 -13.53 -9.99 -4.99
N VAL A 18 -12.82 -9.06 -5.58
CA VAL A 18 -11.53 -8.55 -5.06
C VAL A 18 -11.76 -7.24 -4.34
N PHE A 19 -11.17 -7.08 -3.15
CA PHE A 19 -11.35 -5.87 -2.36
C PHE A 19 -10.04 -5.35 -1.77
N ALA A 20 -9.95 -4.02 -1.64
CA ALA A 20 -8.84 -3.34 -1.03
C ALA A 20 -8.90 -3.47 0.51
N SER A 21 -7.97 -4.23 1.08
CA SER A 21 -7.58 -4.15 2.47
C SER A 21 -6.41 -3.18 2.63
N SER A 22 -5.62 -3.29 3.69
CA SER A 22 -4.52 -2.37 3.98
C SER A 22 -3.49 -3.00 4.91
N SER A 23 -2.24 -2.60 4.79
CA SER A 23 -1.18 -2.91 5.77
C SER A 23 -1.49 -2.37 7.18
N SER A 24 -2.40 -1.41 7.31
CA SER A 24 -2.85 -0.89 8.61
C SER A 24 -3.49 -1.94 9.52
N VAL A 25 -3.95 -3.07 8.97
CA VAL A 25 -4.50 -4.19 9.76
C VAL A 25 -3.46 -4.90 10.63
N TYR A 26 -2.17 -4.68 10.37
CA TYR A 26 -1.10 -5.20 11.22
C TYR A 26 -0.95 -4.43 12.53
N GLY A 27 -1.44 -3.18 12.59
CA GLY A 27 -1.43 -2.38 13.80
C GLY A 27 -0.05 -2.29 14.46
N ASP A 28 0.00 -2.54 15.79
CA ASP A 28 1.22 -2.55 16.59
C ASP A 28 2.00 -3.87 16.58
N GLY A 29 1.58 -4.84 15.76
CA GLY A 29 2.29 -6.12 15.66
C GLY A 29 3.78 -5.94 15.40
N GLU A 30 4.64 -6.57 16.21
CA GLU A 30 6.09 -6.39 16.15
C GLU A 30 6.78 -7.27 15.09
N HIS A 31 6.08 -8.29 14.59
CA HIS A 31 6.65 -9.21 13.60
C HIS A 31 7.06 -8.49 12.31
N LEU A 32 8.31 -8.67 11.90
CA LEU A 32 8.89 -8.14 10.65
C LEU A 32 9.67 -9.24 9.91
N PRO A 33 9.51 -9.34 8.59
CA PRO A 33 8.53 -8.62 7.76
C PRO A 33 7.08 -8.93 8.16
N LYS A 34 6.14 -8.00 7.89
CA LYS A 34 4.71 -8.21 8.19
C LYS A 34 4.20 -9.41 7.40
N GLN A 35 3.67 -10.39 8.10
CA GLN A 35 3.18 -11.64 7.54
C GLN A 35 1.74 -11.87 7.95
N GLU A 36 0.91 -12.40 7.04
CA GLU A 36 -0.48 -12.72 7.31
C GLU A 36 -0.59 -13.78 8.43
N GLY A 37 -1.43 -13.52 9.41
CA GLY A 37 -1.59 -14.32 10.62
C GLY A 37 -0.86 -13.78 11.86
N PHE A 38 0.01 -12.77 11.70
CA PHE A 38 0.76 -12.13 12.79
C PHE A 38 0.34 -10.66 12.98
N GLU A 39 -0.98 -10.41 12.95
CA GLU A 39 -1.52 -9.07 13.19
C GLU A 39 -1.53 -8.74 14.69
N GLY A 40 -1.24 -7.47 15.01
CA GLY A 40 -1.37 -6.90 16.36
C GLY A 40 -2.70 -6.22 16.60
N ASN A 41 -2.73 -5.29 17.56
CA ASN A 41 -3.89 -4.46 17.85
C ASN A 41 -4.09 -3.37 16.81
N LEU A 42 -5.35 -3.11 16.44
CA LEU A 42 -5.67 -2.09 15.45
C LEU A 42 -5.51 -0.69 16.06
N LEU A 43 -4.75 0.18 15.38
CA LEU A 43 -4.38 1.50 15.90
C LEU A 43 -5.26 2.65 15.38
N SER A 44 -6.24 2.37 14.53
CA SER A 44 -7.12 3.42 13.98
C SER A 44 -8.49 2.90 13.57
N PRO A 45 -9.53 3.77 13.54
CA PRO A 45 -10.83 3.41 12.98
C PRO A 45 -10.74 2.92 11.53
N TYR A 46 -9.83 3.48 10.74
CA TYR A 46 -9.57 3.00 9.38
C TYR A 46 -9.12 1.53 9.36
N ALA A 47 -8.15 1.16 10.19
CA ALA A 47 -7.68 -0.22 10.31
C ALA A 47 -8.82 -1.17 10.73
N VAL A 48 -9.68 -0.75 11.66
CA VAL A 48 -10.89 -1.50 12.08
C VAL A 48 -11.80 -1.75 10.87
N THR A 49 -12.07 -0.74 10.04
CA THR A 49 -12.93 -0.92 8.86
C THR A 49 -12.34 -1.92 7.87
N LYS A 50 -11.00 -1.91 7.68
CA LYS A 50 -10.33 -2.84 6.77
C LYS A 50 -10.34 -4.27 7.32
N ARG A 51 -10.07 -4.45 8.60
CA ARG A 51 -10.16 -5.76 9.25
C ARG A 51 -11.58 -6.32 9.21
N ALA A 52 -12.59 -5.51 9.51
CA ALA A 52 -13.99 -5.91 9.41
C ALA A 52 -14.36 -6.38 8.00
N THR A 53 -13.81 -5.74 6.96
CA THR A 53 -14.02 -6.17 5.56
C THR A 53 -13.45 -7.57 5.31
N GLU A 54 -12.25 -7.87 5.82
CA GLU A 54 -11.65 -9.21 5.71
C GLU A 54 -12.49 -10.26 6.43
N GLU A 55 -12.97 -9.97 7.63
CA GLU A 55 -13.83 -10.89 8.37
C GLU A 55 -15.18 -11.12 7.67
N TRP A 56 -15.82 -10.08 7.13
CA TRP A 56 -17.02 -10.24 6.31
C TRP A 56 -16.77 -11.12 5.09
N ALA A 57 -15.66 -10.93 4.39
CA ALA A 57 -15.31 -11.75 3.23
C ALA A 57 -15.23 -13.24 3.59
N LYS A 58 -14.56 -13.60 4.68
CA LYS A 58 -14.50 -14.99 5.17
C LYS A 58 -15.89 -15.58 5.42
N GLN A 59 -16.81 -14.80 6.02
CA GLN A 59 -18.18 -15.27 6.27
C GLN A 59 -18.96 -15.46 4.96
N TYR A 60 -18.80 -14.54 3.99
CA TYR A 60 -19.45 -14.68 2.69
C TYR A 60 -18.95 -15.88 1.88
N VAL A 61 -17.65 -16.17 1.96
CA VAL A 61 -17.08 -17.39 1.39
C VAL A 61 -17.68 -18.63 2.04
N ARG A 62 -17.65 -18.69 3.37
CA ARG A 62 -18.08 -19.85 4.15
C ARG A 62 -19.55 -20.17 4.01
N HIS A 63 -20.42 -19.15 4.05
CA HIS A 63 -21.87 -19.34 4.13
C HIS A 63 -22.58 -19.22 2.78
N TYR A 64 -21.99 -18.51 1.83
CA TYR A 64 -22.66 -18.21 0.56
C TYR A 64 -21.83 -18.63 -0.67
N GLY A 65 -20.63 -19.15 -0.49
CA GLY A 65 -19.78 -19.59 -1.61
C GLY A 65 -19.27 -18.44 -2.50
N LEU A 66 -19.35 -17.18 -2.03
CA LEU A 66 -18.80 -16.05 -2.77
C LEU A 66 -17.27 -16.14 -2.75
N LYS A 67 -16.63 -16.31 -3.91
CA LYS A 67 -15.17 -16.21 -4.00
C LYS A 67 -14.75 -14.77 -3.74
N ALA A 68 -14.09 -14.51 -2.60
CA ALA A 68 -13.67 -13.17 -2.19
C ALA A 68 -12.20 -13.19 -1.80
N ILE A 69 -11.44 -12.17 -2.25
CA ILE A 69 -9.97 -12.06 -2.05
C ILE A 69 -9.64 -10.65 -1.60
N GLY A 70 -8.96 -10.53 -0.46
CA GLY A 70 -8.48 -9.27 0.08
C GLY A 70 -7.03 -8.98 -0.32
N LEU A 71 -6.74 -7.74 -0.67
CA LEU A 71 -5.38 -7.28 -0.98
C LEU A 71 -4.96 -6.21 0.02
N ARG A 72 -3.98 -6.52 0.87
CA ARG A 72 -3.39 -5.61 1.85
C ARG A 72 -2.31 -4.78 1.17
N TYR A 73 -2.66 -3.61 0.67
CA TYR A 73 -1.72 -2.73 0.00
C TYR A 73 -0.75 -2.08 0.99
N PHE A 74 0.54 -2.05 0.61
CA PHE A 74 1.62 -1.37 1.32
C PHE A 74 2.07 -0.13 0.53
N ASN A 75 1.92 1.04 1.13
CA ASN A 75 2.42 2.35 0.67
C ASN A 75 2.46 2.51 -0.86
N VAL A 76 1.31 2.39 -1.50
CA VAL A 76 1.20 2.49 -2.95
C VAL A 76 1.59 3.89 -3.41
N PHE A 77 2.41 3.97 -4.45
CA PHE A 77 2.76 5.21 -5.12
C PHE A 77 2.77 5.03 -6.64
N GLY A 78 2.73 6.13 -7.38
CA GLY A 78 2.80 6.09 -8.83
C GLY A 78 2.22 7.31 -9.50
N ARG A 79 2.17 7.22 -10.82
CA ARG A 79 1.57 8.24 -11.68
C ARG A 79 0.13 8.53 -11.28
N ARG A 80 -0.32 9.78 -11.42
CA ARG A 80 -1.70 10.24 -11.15
C ARG A 80 -2.14 10.19 -9.68
N GLN A 81 -1.24 9.91 -8.74
CA GLN A 81 -1.57 10.03 -7.32
C GLN A 81 -1.66 11.51 -6.96
N ASP A 82 -2.78 11.92 -6.35
CA ASP A 82 -3.05 13.32 -6.03
C ASP A 82 -2.10 13.83 -4.92
N PRO A 83 -1.32 14.91 -5.18
CA PRO A 83 -0.46 15.53 -4.18
C PRO A 83 -1.18 16.53 -3.26
N HIS A 84 -2.47 16.84 -3.48
CA HIS A 84 -3.18 17.96 -2.85
C HIS A 84 -4.04 17.57 -1.65
N GLY A 85 -4.35 16.30 -1.45
CA GLY A 85 -5.28 15.87 -0.40
C GLY A 85 -4.70 16.01 1.01
N ALA A 86 -5.56 16.18 2.02
CA ALA A 86 -5.17 16.15 3.43
C ALA A 86 -4.47 14.85 3.84
N TYR A 87 -4.69 13.80 3.08
CA TYR A 87 -4.07 12.48 3.20
C TYR A 87 -3.12 12.18 2.05
N ALA A 88 -2.58 13.22 1.37
CA ALA A 88 -1.62 13.03 0.29
C ALA A 88 -0.43 12.19 0.76
N ALA A 89 -0.09 11.17 -0.03
CA ALA A 89 1.06 10.32 0.25
C ALA A 89 2.37 11.13 0.15
N VAL A 90 3.39 10.67 0.87
CA VAL A 90 4.64 11.43 1.04
C VAL A 90 5.36 11.69 -0.29
N ILE A 91 5.43 10.70 -1.19
CA ILE A 91 6.15 10.84 -2.47
C ILE A 91 5.54 11.93 -3.36
N PRO A 92 4.23 11.91 -3.73
CA PRO A 92 3.67 12.97 -4.56
C PRO A 92 3.72 14.34 -3.88
N LYS A 93 3.58 14.39 -2.54
CA LYS A 93 3.70 15.65 -1.79
C LYS A 93 5.11 16.24 -1.89
N PHE A 94 6.16 15.43 -1.69
CA PHE A 94 7.53 15.89 -1.80
C PHE A 94 7.87 16.32 -3.22
N ILE A 95 7.46 15.56 -4.24
CA ILE A 95 7.68 15.94 -5.64
C ILE A 95 7.06 17.30 -5.93
N LYS A 96 5.79 17.51 -5.55
CA LYS A 96 5.12 18.80 -5.75
C LYS A 96 5.85 19.94 -5.06
N GLN A 97 6.21 19.77 -3.78
CA GLN A 97 6.91 20.80 -3.03
C GLN A 97 8.27 21.13 -3.65
N LEU A 98 9.05 20.14 -4.03
CA LEU A 98 10.36 20.32 -4.67
C LEU A 98 10.24 20.99 -6.06
N LEU A 99 9.21 20.67 -6.85
CA LEU A 99 8.97 21.34 -8.13
C LEU A 99 8.65 22.82 -7.95
N ASN A 100 7.99 23.21 -6.85
CA ASN A 100 7.67 24.57 -6.49
C ASN A 100 8.77 25.29 -5.68
N ASP A 101 9.96 24.72 -5.57
CA ASP A 101 11.05 25.24 -4.73
C ASP A 101 10.69 25.43 -3.25
N GLU A 102 9.70 24.66 -2.77
CA GLU A 102 9.31 24.63 -1.37
C GLU A 102 10.15 23.60 -0.60
N ARG A 103 10.39 23.85 0.69
CA ARG A 103 11.09 22.93 1.59
C ARG A 103 10.10 21.91 2.17
N PRO A 104 10.19 20.61 1.81
CA PRO A 104 9.37 19.57 2.44
C PRO A 104 9.70 19.37 3.92
N THR A 105 8.67 19.00 4.70
CA THR A 105 8.86 18.66 6.11
C THR A 105 8.89 17.14 6.27
N ILE A 106 9.96 16.65 6.89
CA ILE A 106 10.14 15.26 7.33
C ILE A 106 9.86 15.22 8.84
N ASN A 107 8.88 14.42 9.25
CA ASN A 107 8.61 14.21 10.67
C ASN A 107 9.66 13.27 11.28
N GLY A 108 10.19 13.65 12.44
CA GLY A 108 11.29 12.93 13.09
C GLY A 108 12.61 13.04 12.34
N ASP A 109 13.44 12.01 12.46
CA ASP A 109 14.79 11.95 11.88
C ASP A 109 14.84 11.40 10.43
N GLY A 110 13.69 11.08 9.85
CA GLY A 110 13.60 10.50 8.50
C GLY A 110 14.03 9.03 8.40
N LYS A 111 14.41 8.38 9.52
CA LYS A 111 14.84 6.97 9.55
C LYS A 111 13.68 5.97 9.65
N GLN A 112 12.44 6.44 9.59
CA GLN A 112 11.31 5.53 9.41
C GLN A 112 11.36 4.90 8.02
N SER A 113 11.07 3.61 7.95
CA SER A 113 11.13 2.87 6.69
C SER A 113 9.80 2.22 6.34
N ARG A 114 9.54 2.13 5.04
CA ARG A 114 8.33 1.56 4.47
C ARG A 114 8.66 0.68 3.27
N ASP A 115 7.75 -0.23 2.97
CA ASP A 115 7.71 -0.96 1.71
C ASP A 115 6.84 -0.16 0.74
N PHE A 116 7.47 0.55 -0.18
CA PHE A 116 6.76 1.32 -1.20
C PHE A 116 6.50 0.46 -2.43
N THR A 117 5.25 0.44 -2.86
CA THR A 117 4.79 -0.42 -3.94
C THR A 117 4.34 0.42 -5.13
N TYR A 118 5.05 0.28 -6.25
CA TYR A 118 4.66 0.98 -7.47
C TYR A 118 3.33 0.48 -8.01
N ILE A 119 2.53 1.39 -8.55
CA ILE A 119 1.14 1.12 -8.98
C ILE A 119 1.01 -0.04 -9.96
N GLU A 120 1.97 -0.26 -10.86
CA GLU A 120 1.91 -1.36 -11.83
C GLU A 120 1.98 -2.74 -11.13
N ASN A 121 2.75 -2.87 -10.04
CA ASN A 121 2.76 -4.08 -9.22
C ASN A 121 1.39 -4.30 -8.54
N VAL A 122 0.72 -3.24 -8.13
CA VAL A 122 -0.63 -3.32 -7.53
C VAL A 122 -1.66 -3.74 -8.57
N ILE A 123 -1.57 -3.22 -9.79
CA ILE A 123 -2.44 -3.62 -10.90
C ILE A 123 -2.24 -5.11 -11.20
N GLU A 124 -0.99 -5.58 -11.29
CA GLU A 124 -0.71 -7.01 -11.47
C GLU A 124 -1.37 -7.85 -10.38
N ALA A 125 -1.22 -7.48 -9.11
CA ALA A 125 -1.82 -8.22 -7.99
C ALA A 125 -3.35 -8.30 -8.10
N ASN A 126 -4.02 -7.22 -8.52
CA ASN A 126 -5.46 -7.21 -8.73
C ASN A 126 -5.88 -8.15 -9.86
N LEU A 127 -5.19 -8.11 -11.01
CA LEU A 127 -5.48 -8.99 -12.14
C LEU A 127 -5.28 -10.46 -11.77
N LYS A 128 -4.21 -10.78 -11.05
CA LYS A 128 -3.93 -12.13 -10.55
C LYS A 128 -4.96 -12.60 -9.54
N ALA A 129 -5.41 -11.72 -8.64
CA ALA A 129 -6.47 -12.04 -7.68
C ALA A 129 -7.81 -12.38 -8.39
N CYS A 130 -8.14 -11.70 -9.48
CA CYS A 130 -9.34 -12.03 -10.27
C CYS A 130 -9.30 -13.46 -10.81
N LEU A 131 -8.12 -13.96 -11.15
CA LEU A 131 -7.89 -15.28 -11.74
C LEU A 131 -7.43 -16.34 -10.72
N ALA A 132 -7.31 -15.99 -9.45
CA ALA A 132 -6.76 -16.83 -8.42
C ALA A 132 -7.50 -18.17 -8.28
N PRO A 133 -6.84 -19.24 -7.82
CA PRO A 133 -7.47 -20.53 -7.59
C PRO A 133 -8.46 -20.50 -6.41
N ALA A 134 -9.24 -21.56 -6.25
CA ALA A 134 -10.27 -21.63 -5.20
C ALA A 134 -9.70 -21.53 -3.78
N GLU A 135 -8.49 -22.04 -3.57
CA GLU A 135 -7.77 -22.06 -2.30
C GLU A 135 -7.42 -20.66 -1.80
N ALA A 136 -7.37 -19.66 -2.68
CA ALA A 136 -7.17 -18.25 -2.33
C ALA A 136 -8.44 -17.58 -1.80
N SER A 137 -9.60 -18.23 -1.91
CA SER A 137 -10.90 -17.65 -1.52
C SER A 137 -11.00 -17.50 0.00
N GLY A 138 -11.41 -16.31 0.47
CA GLY A 138 -11.52 -15.98 1.88
C GLY A 138 -10.21 -15.47 2.50
N GLU A 139 -9.13 -15.47 1.72
CA GLU A 139 -7.82 -15.07 2.18
C GLU A 139 -7.52 -13.60 1.91
N ALA A 140 -6.64 -13.01 2.75
CA ALA A 140 -6.01 -11.73 2.50
C ALA A 140 -4.54 -11.93 2.15
N PHE A 141 -4.02 -11.08 1.26
CA PHE A 141 -2.66 -11.16 0.73
C PHE A 141 -1.94 -9.84 0.82
N ASN A 142 -0.69 -9.87 1.25
CA ASN A 142 0.19 -8.72 1.19
C ASN A 142 0.52 -8.38 -0.27
N VAL A 143 0.32 -7.11 -0.62
CA VAL A 143 0.68 -6.56 -1.92
C VAL A 143 1.72 -5.47 -1.70
N ALA A 144 2.96 -5.83 -1.94
CA ALA A 144 4.15 -5.04 -1.72
C ALA A 144 5.23 -5.44 -2.73
N TYR A 145 6.34 -4.71 -2.77
CA TYR A 145 7.53 -5.17 -3.49
C TYR A 145 8.34 -6.19 -2.66
N GLY A 146 8.29 -6.07 -1.34
CA GLY A 146 9.12 -6.81 -0.40
C GLY A 146 10.44 -6.11 -0.10
N GLY A 147 10.53 -4.80 -0.39
CA GLY A 147 11.67 -3.95 -0.14
C GLY A 147 11.57 -3.16 1.18
N ARG A 148 12.54 -2.29 1.38
CA ARG A 148 12.60 -1.42 2.55
C ARG A 148 13.32 -0.11 2.22
N GLU A 149 12.56 0.99 2.16
CA GLU A 149 13.07 2.31 1.83
C GLU A 149 12.96 3.25 3.03
N TYR A 150 14.03 3.98 3.34
CA TYR A 150 14.02 5.00 4.38
C TYR A 150 13.53 6.34 3.83
N LEU A 151 12.75 7.07 4.61
CA LEU A 151 12.15 8.31 4.13
C LEU A 151 13.17 9.37 3.76
N ILE A 152 14.28 9.44 4.51
CA ILE A 152 15.36 10.38 4.22
C ILE A 152 16.06 10.06 2.90
N ASP A 153 16.27 8.77 2.60
CA ASP A 153 16.92 8.34 1.36
C ASP A 153 16.03 8.67 0.16
N ILE A 154 14.71 8.40 0.28
CA ILE A 154 13.71 8.80 -0.73
C ILE A 154 13.76 10.30 -1.00
N TYR A 155 13.88 11.11 0.06
CA TYR A 155 13.97 12.55 -0.10
C TYR A 155 15.18 12.96 -0.95
N TYR A 156 16.37 12.45 -0.65
CA TYR A 156 17.57 12.78 -1.41
C TYR A 156 17.56 12.19 -2.83
N ASP A 157 16.98 11.03 -3.04
CA ASP A 157 16.75 10.49 -4.39
C ASP A 157 15.85 11.41 -5.21
N LEU A 158 14.79 11.95 -4.61
CA LEU A 158 13.90 12.92 -5.26
C LEU A 158 14.60 14.24 -5.59
N THR A 159 15.37 14.83 -4.66
CA THR A 159 16.12 16.07 -4.91
C THR A 159 17.10 15.89 -6.05
N LYS A 160 17.84 14.78 -6.05
CA LYS A 160 18.79 14.43 -7.13
C LYS A 160 18.09 14.27 -8.48
N ALA A 161 16.99 13.52 -8.54
CA ALA A 161 16.26 13.25 -9.78
C ALA A 161 15.56 14.50 -10.35
N LEU A 162 15.20 15.45 -9.49
CA LEU A 162 14.60 16.73 -9.87
C LEU A 162 15.62 17.84 -10.12
N GLY A 163 16.91 17.59 -9.87
CA GLY A 163 17.97 18.59 -9.99
C GLY A 163 17.83 19.73 -8.98
N LYS A 164 17.32 19.46 -7.78
CA LYS A 164 17.09 20.43 -6.71
C LYS A 164 18.13 20.29 -5.60
N ASP A 165 18.59 21.40 -5.08
CA ASP A 165 19.49 21.49 -3.91
C ASP A 165 18.72 22.18 -2.77
N ILE A 166 17.78 21.47 -2.20
CA ILE A 166 16.85 21.97 -1.17
C ILE A 166 16.93 21.06 0.04
N GLU A 167 17.32 21.60 1.20
CA GLU A 167 17.34 20.84 2.46
C GLU A 167 15.93 20.73 3.06
N PRO A 168 15.55 19.58 3.64
CA PRO A 168 14.24 19.40 4.26
C PRO A 168 14.14 20.19 5.57
N ILE A 169 12.92 20.35 6.07
CA ILE A 169 12.67 20.80 7.43
C ILE A 169 12.39 19.55 8.27
N PHE A 170 13.12 19.36 9.37
CA PHE A 170 12.81 18.30 10.31
C PHE A 170 11.79 18.78 11.34
N GLY A 171 10.63 18.10 11.37
CA GLY A 171 9.56 18.35 12.33
C GLY A 171 9.57 17.36 13.49
N PRO A 172 8.66 17.51 14.46
CA PRO A 172 8.52 16.54 15.55
C PRO A 172 8.11 15.15 15.05
N ASP A 173 8.37 14.13 15.85
CA ASP A 173 7.86 12.79 15.60
C ASP A 173 6.33 12.78 15.53
N ARG A 174 5.80 12.02 14.60
CA ARG A 174 4.35 11.85 14.48
C ARG A 174 3.86 10.80 15.49
N ALA A 175 2.98 11.18 16.39
CA ALA A 175 2.39 10.27 17.37
C ALA A 175 1.72 9.06 16.67
N GLY A 176 2.04 7.86 17.13
CA GLY A 176 1.50 6.60 16.60
C GLY A 176 2.08 6.16 15.25
N ASP A 177 3.16 6.80 14.76
CA ASP A 177 3.83 6.34 13.55
C ASP A 177 4.63 5.05 13.81
N ILE A 178 4.41 4.04 12.95
CA ILE A 178 5.14 2.78 12.99
C ILE A 178 6.53 3.03 12.39
N LYS A 179 7.61 2.80 13.16
CA LYS A 179 8.96 3.12 12.71
C LYS A 179 9.38 2.33 11.46
N HIS A 180 9.06 1.04 11.41
CA HIS A 180 9.45 0.16 10.30
C HIS A 180 8.27 -0.71 9.84
N SER A 181 8.06 -0.78 8.53
CA SER A 181 7.03 -1.63 7.93
C SER A 181 7.46 -2.11 6.55
N ASN A 182 7.73 -3.41 6.46
CA ASN A 182 7.97 -4.13 5.20
C ASN A 182 7.19 -5.44 5.21
N ALA A 183 6.90 -6.00 4.04
CA ALA A 183 5.99 -7.13 3.87
C ALA A 183 6.71 -8.42 3.49
N ASP A 184 6.24 -9.55 4.04
CA ASP A 184 6.41 -10.86 3.42
C ASP A 184 5.34 -11.06 2.36
N ILE A 185 5.76 -11.28 1.11
CA ILE A 185 4.88 -11.50 -0.04
C ILE A 185 4.85 -12.97 -0.50
N SER A 186 5.41 -13.88 0.28
CA SER A 186 5.54 -15.31 -0.07
C SER A 186 4.19 -15.98 -0.31
N LYS A 187 3.17 -15.61 0.47
CA LYS A 187 1.80 -16.11 0.29
C LYS A 187 1.20 -15.66 -1.03
N ALA A 188 1.32 -14.39 -1.39
CA ALA A 188 0.85 -13.86 -2.66
C ALA A 188 1.60 -14.48 -3.85
N LYS A 189 2.91 -14.66 -3.75
CA LYS A 189 3.70 -15.37 -4.76
C LYS A 189 3.19 -16.80 -4.98
N ARG A 190 3.00 -17.54 -3.91
CA ARG A 190 2.60 -18.97 -3.99
C ARG A 190 1.18 -19.16 -4.49
N LEU A 191 0.20 -18.40 -3.98
CA LEU A 191 -1.22 -18.64 -4.26
C LEU A 191 -1.79 -17.79 -5.38
N LEU A 192 -1.28 -16.58 -5.60
CA LEU A 192 -1.73 -15.71 -6.68
C LEU A 192 -0.78 -15.73 -7.89
N GLY A 193 0.44 -16.24 -7.73
CA GLY A 193 1.49 -16.09 -8.74
C GLY A 193 1.94 -14.63 -8.88
N TYR A 194 1.79 -13.82 -7.82
CA TYR A 194 2.23 -12.42 -7.79
C TYR A 194 3.75 -12.34 -7.88
N ASP A 195 4.27 -11.55 -8.81
CA ASP A 195 5.71 -11.41 -9.04
C ASP A 195 6.04 -9.95 -9.45
N PRO A 196 6.15 -9.05 -8.45
CA PRO A 196 6.32 -7.63 -8.71
C PRO A 196 7.60 -7.35 -9.51
N LYS A 197 7.47 -6.64 -10.63
CA LYS A 197 8.56 -6.38 -11.59
C LYS A 197 9.18 -5.00 -11.45
N TYR A 198 8.51 -4.10 -10.74
CA TYR A 198 8.96 -2.73 -10.53
C TYR A 198 9.53 -2.61 -9.12
N ASP A 199 10.86 -2.54 -9.02
CA ASP A 199 11.52 -2.10 -7.80
C ASP A 199 11.21 -0.62 -7.51
N PHE A 200 11.64 -0.15 -6.33
CA PHE A 200 11.37 1.22 -5.92
C PHE A 200 12.00 2.23 -6.88
N ALA A 201 13.26 2.06 -7.25
CA ALA A 201 13.99 3.00 -8.10
C ALA A 201 13.36 3.15 -9.48
N ARG A 202 13.01 2.04 -10.12
CA ARG A 202 12.31 2.05 -11.42
C ARG A 202 10.95 2.73 -11.32
N GLY A 203 10.14 2.37 -10.33
CA GLY A 203 8.82 2.96 -10.13
C GLY A 203 8.88 4.44 -9.81
N LEU A 204 9.89 4.87 -9.01
CA LEU A 204 10.11 6.27 -8.67
C LEU A 204 10.46 7.10 -9.91
N ASN A 205 11.36 6.61 -10.76
CA ASN A 205 11.74 7.29 -11.98
C ASN A 205 10.54 7.49 -12.91
N GLU A 206 9.71 6.47 -13.13
CA GLU A 206 8.51 6.59 -13.96
C GLU A 206 7.48 7.58 -13.35
N ALA A 207 7.34 7.59 -12.03
CA ALA A 207 6.46 8.54 -11.34
C ALA A 207 6.97 9.98 -11.48
N ILE A 208 8.27 10.23 -11.30
CA ILE A 208 8.89 11.55 -11.42
C ILE A 208 8.70 12.12 -12.82
N GLU A 209 8.95 11.35 -13.88
CA GLU A 209 8.76 11.82 -15.25
C GLU A 209 7.31 12.23 -15.53
N TRP A 210 6.36 11.47 -15.00
CA TRP A 210 4.96 11.84 -15.11
C TRP A 210 4.65 13.16 -14.37
N TYR A 211 5.16 13.34 -13.15
CA TYR A 211 4.90 14.54 -12.36
C TYR A 211 5.54 15.78 -12.97
N LYS A 212 6.77 15.70 -13.49
CA LYS A 212 7.42 16.80 -14.23
C LYS A 212 6.59 17.29 -15.41
N ALA A 213 5.86 16.40 -16.06
CA ALA A 213 5.04 16.73 -17.22
C ALA A 213 3.62 17.23 -16.87
N ASN A 214 3.14 17.04 -15.62
CA ASN A 214 1.73 17.23 -15.26
C ASN A 214 1.49 18.12 -14.01
N LEU A 215 2.53 18.53 -13.29
CA LEU A 215 2.49 19.51 -12.20
C LEU A 215 3.27 20.78 -12.57
#